data_abc775cec78e72f02dc3f9df9dfb2bdf
#
_entry.id   abc775cec78e72f02dc3f9df9dfb2bdf
#
_cell.length_a   1.000
_cell.length_b   1.000
_cell.length_c   1.000
_cell.angle_alpha   90.00
_cell.angle_beta   90.00
_cell.angle_gamma   90.00
#
_symmetry.space_group_name_H-M   'P 1'
#
loop_
_entity.id
_entity.type
_entity.pdbx_description
1 polymer ?
#
loop_
_entity_poly.entity_id
_entity_poly.type
_entity_poly.pdbx_seq_one_letter_code
_entity_poly.pdbx_strand_id
1 'polypeptide(L)'
;MRGDKLFEIAVNGNVNTKSNEKSIDYFDRMETLFSTLPRSISLCSKISIDAKFWISSKRLHDTRALDLDNLIKPVLDHLTKMNVINDDANVFELKITKYPTDGEQLLHIEAWEWIANGN
;
A
#
# COMPACT_ATOMS: atom_id res chain seq x y z
N MET A 1 -1.37 11.49 15.04
CA MET A 1 -0.28 10.82 15.78
C MET A 1 -0.38 9.31 15.59
N ARG A 2 0.73 8.65 15.41
CA ARG A 2 0.78 7.20 15.24
C ARG A 2 0.87 6.51 16.58
N GLY A 3 0.01 5.50 16.80
CA GLY A 3 0.08 4.63 17.95
C GLY A 3 0.91 3.38 17.64
N ASP A 4 0.44 2.23 18.04
CA ASP A 4 1.15 0.96 17.83
C ASP A 4 1.20 0.62 16.34
N LYS A 5 2.34 0.04 15.92
CA LYS A 5 2.50 -0.46 14.56
C LYS A 5 1.65 -1.71 14.37
N LEU A 6 0.83 -1.69 13.33
CA LEU A 6 -0.08 -2.80 13.02
C LEU A 6 0.58 -3.81 12.07
N PHE A 7 1.28 -3.33 11.04
CA PHE A 7 2.03 -4.20 10.13
C PHE A 7 3.02 -3.41 9.29
N GLU A 8 3.96 -4.14 8.72
CA GLU A 8 4.93 -3.63 7.76
C GLU A 8 5.24 -4.76 6.77
N ILE A 9 5.03 -4.52 5.48
CA ILE A 9 5.31 -5.51 4.43
C ILE A 9 5.89 -4.85 3.20
N ALA A 10 6.59 -5.65 2.40
CA ALA A 10 7.10 -5.26 1.09
C ALA A 10 6.55 -6.20 0.02
N VAL A 11 6.02 -5.63 -1.05
CA VAL A 11 5.47 -6.38 -2.19
C VAL A 11 6.36 -6.11 -3.39
N ASN A 12 7.16 -7.09 -3.76
CA ASN A 12 8.05 -6.98 -4.91
C ASN A 12 7.28 -7.22 -6.20
N GLY A 13 7.75 -6.63 -7.29
CA GLY A 13 7.18 -6.87 -8.60
C GLY A 13 7.06 -5.60 -9.42
N ASN A 14 6.43 -5.72 -10.58
CA ASN A 14 6.23 -4.61 -11.48
C ASN A 14 5.07 -3.73 -10.97
N VAL A 15 5.39 -2.87 -10.02
CA VAL A 15 4.44 -1.94 -9.39
C VAL A 15 3.61 -1.24 -10.45
N ASN A 16 2.29 -1.24 -10.31
CA ASN A 16 1.41 -0.68 -11.33
C ASN A 16 0.08 -0.22 -10.73
N THR A 17 -0.71 0.43 -11.57
CA THR A 17 -2.02 0.98 -11.21
C THR A 17 -3.16 -0.01 -11.47
N LYS A 18 -2.91 -1.01 -12.32
CA LYS A 18 -3.89 -2.06 -12.64
C LYS A 18 -3.19 -3.34 -13.03
N SER A 19 -3.87 -4.47 -12.83
CA SER A 19 -3.37 -5.78 -13.21
C SER A 19 -3.37 -5.95 -14.73
N ASN A 20 -2.26 -6.42 -15.28
CA ASN A 20 -2.10 -6.81 -16.66
C ASN A 20 -1.00 -7.87 -16.75
N GLU A 21 -0.66 -8.35 -17.94
CA GLU A 21 0.35 -9.42 -18.10
C GLU A 21 1.68 -9.12 -17.42
N LYS A 22 2.08 -7.84 -17.38
CA LYS A 22 3.38 -7.44 -16.81
C LYS A 22 3.33 -7.24 -15.30
N SER A 23 2.15 -7.02 -14.73
CA SER A 23 1.99 -6.67 -13.32
C SER A 23 1.16 -7.67 -12.52
N ILE A 24 0.71 -8.76 -13.14
CA ILE A 24 -0.12 -9.76 -12.45
C ILE A 24 0.59 -10.36 -11.24
N ASP A 25 1.89 -10.58 -11.32
CA ASP A 25 2.67 -11.14 -10.20
C ASP A 25 2.72 -10.18 -9.02
N TYR A 26 2.80 -8.88 -9.27
CA TYR A 26 2.77 -7.85 -8.23
C TYR A 26 1.44 -7.90 -7.46
N PHE A 27 0.32 -7.93 -8.17
CA PHE A 27 -1.00 -7.97 -7.53
C PHE A 27 -1.28 -9.30 -6.85
N ASP A 28 -0.85 -10.42 -7.41
CA ASP A 28 -0.99 -11.75 -6.79
C ASP A 28 -0.18 -11.83 -5.50
N ARG A 29 1.04 -11.31 -5.48
CA ARG A 29 1.85 -11.24 -4.26
C ARG A 29 1.23 -10.34 -3.21
N MET A 30 0.66 -9.22 -3.63
CA MET A 30 -0.04 -8.31 -2.74
C MET A 30 -1.17 -9.04 -2.01
N GLU A 31 -2.02 -9.74 -2.75
CA GLU A 31 -3.12 -10.50 -2.15
C GLU A 31 -2.60 -11.58 -1.19
N THR A 32 -1.59 -12.33 -1.61
CA THR A 32 -1.02 -13.39 -0.77
C THR A 32 -0.47 -12.83 0.53
N LEU A 33 0.31 -11.75 0.48
CA LEU A 33 0.90 -11.14 1.66
C LEU A 33 -0.16 -10.53 2.57
N PHE A 34 -1.16 -9.86 2.01
CA PHE A 34 -2.25 -9.29 2.80
C PHE A 34 -3.05 -10.37 3.51
N SER A 35 -3.22 -11.55 2.88
CA SER A 35 -3.94 -12.66 3.50
C SER A 35 -3.22 -13.25 4.72
N THR A 36 -1.92 -13.02 4.86
CA THR A 36 -1.14 -13.49 6.00
C THR A 36 -1.19 -12.56 7.20
N LEU A 37 -1.73 -11.35 7.05
CA LEU A 37 -1.77 -10.37 8.11
C LEU A 37 -2.81 -10.75 9.18
N PRO A 38 -2.56 -10.39 10.46
CA PRO A 38 -3.50 -10.71 11.52
C PRO A 38 -4.88 -10.10 11.31
N ARG A 39 -5.93 -10.88 11.52
CA ARG A 39 -7.32 -10.40 11.39
C ARG A 39 -7.67 -9.33 12.42
N SER A 40 -6.96 -9.28 13.54
CA SER A 40 -7.15 -8.26 14.57
C SER A 40 -6.93 -6.83 14.05
N ILE A 41 -6.19 -6.66 12.96
CA ILE A 41 -5.97 -5.34 12.34
C ILE A 41 -7.30 -4.72 11.93
N SER A 42 -8.25 -5.52 11.41
CA SER A 42 -9.56 -5.04 10.98
C SER A 42 -10.42 -4.50 12.12
N LEU A 43 -10.06 -4.79 13.36
CA LEU A 43 -10.74 -4.24 14.54
C LEU A 43 -10.31 -2.79 14.82
N CYS A 44 -9.22 -2.34 14.24
CA CYS A 44 -8.75 -0.98 14.40
C CYS A 44 -9.59 -0.05 13.52
N SER A 45 -10.31 0.89 14.11
CA SER A 45 -11.23 1.77 13.41
C SER A 45 -10.56 3.02 12.80
N LYS A 46 -9.34 3.31 13.23
CA LYS A 46 -8.59 4.50 12.78
C LYS A 46 -7.16 4.10 12.50
N ILE A 47 -6.74 4.21 11.25
CA ILE A 47 -5.46 3.69 10.77
C ILE A 47 -4.67 4.79 10.06
N SER A 48 -3.35 4.81 10.30
CA SER A 48 -2.39 5.61 9.57
C SER A 48 -1.58 4.69 8.65
N ILE A 49 -1.49 5.04 7.38
CA ILE A 49 -0.74 4.25 6.38
C ILE A 49 0.34 5.10 5.74
N ASP A 50 1.53 4.52 5.58
CA ASP A 50 2.63 5.08 4.80
C ASP A 50 2.97 4.08 3.69
N ALA A 51 2.75 4.48 2.45
CA ALA A 51 3.02 3.66 1.27
C ALA A 51 4.12 4.28 0.43
N LYS A 52 5.17 3.52 0.17
CA LYS A 52 6.31 3.94 -0.65
C LYS A 52 6.40 3.04 -1.86
N PHE A 53 6.35 3.65 -3.05
CA PHE A 53 6.42 2.95 -4.33
C PHE A 53 7.78 3.19 -4.97
N TRP A 54 8.57 2.12 -5.07
CA TRP A 54 9.85 2.14 -5.75
C TRP A 54 9.65 1.66 -7.17
N ILE A 55 9.79 2.56 -8.13
CA ILE A 55 9.45 2.33 -9.54
C ILE A 55 10.66 2.59 -10.41
N SER A 56 10.84 1.77 -11.44
CA SER A 56 11.92 1.93 -12.40
C SER A 56 12.00 3.37 -12.91
N SER A 57 13.20 3.95 -12.87
CA SER A 57 13.44 5.31 -13.34
C SER A 57 12.96 5.52 -14.77
N LYS A 58 13.14 4.52 -15.62
CA LYS A 58 12.68 4.56 -17.01
C LYS A 58 11.16 4.67 -17.10
N ARG A 59 10.44 3.88 -16.31
CA ARG A 59 8.97 3.89 -16.31
C ARG A 59 8.42 5.23 -15.81
N LEU A 60 9.04 5.79 -14.79
CA LEU A 60 8.62 7.10 -14.26
C LEU A 60 8.83 8.22 -15.28
N HIS A 61 9.86 8.09 -16.12
CA HIS A 61 10.13 9.07 -17.17
C HIS A 61 9.13 8.95 -18.33
N ASP A 62 8.75 7.73 -18.69
CA ASP A 62 7.97 7.44 -19.90
C ASP A 62 6.46 7.37 -19.67
N THR A 63 5.99 7.27 -18.43
CA THR A 63 4.59 6.94 -18.15
C THR A 63 3.93 7.94 -17.20
N ARG A 64 2.89 8.62 -17.69
CA ARG A 64 2.08 9.55 -16.89
C ARG A 64 1.05 8.83 -16.01
N ALA A 65 0.72 7.58 -16.32
CA ALA A 65 -0.32 6.82 -15.62
C ALA A 65 0.07 6.40 -14.20
N LEU A 66 1.36 6.58 -13.82
CA LEU A 66 1.85 6.18 -12.48
C LEU A 66 1.72 7.32 -11.46
N ASP A 67 0.54 7.94 -11.42
CA ASP A 67 0.23 8.97 -10.43
C ASP A 67 0.01 8.34 -9.06
N LEU A 68 0.27 9.10 -8.00
CA LEU A 68 0.15 8.60 -6.62
C LEU A 68 -1.25 8.08 -6.31
N ASP A 69 -2.29 8.79 -6.70
CA ASP A 69 -3.67 8.37 -6.46
C ASP A 69 -4.01 7.07 -7.21
N ASN A 70 -3.52 6.92 -8.43
CA ASN A 70 -3.72 5.70 -9.22
C ASN A 70 -2.92 4.52 -8.66
N LEU A 71 -1.75 4.76 -8.07
CA LEU A 71 -0.92 3.73 -7.46
C LEU A 71 -1.51 3.22 -6.15
N ILE A 72 -2.07 4.09 -5.33
CA ILE A 72 -2.59 3.72 -4.01
C ILE A 72 -3.97 3.07 -4.08
N LYS A 73 -4.78 3.43 -5.05
CA LYS A 73 -6.17 2.95 -5.15
C LYS A 73 -6.28 1.42 -5.11
N PRO A 74 -5.57 0.66 -5.97
CA PRO A 74 -5.65 -0.80 -5.90
C PRO A 74 -5.10 -1.37 -4.60
N VAL A 75 -4.16 -0.70 -3.94
CA VAL A 75 -3.63 -1.13 -2.65
C VAL A 75 -4.72 -1.07 -1.58
N LEU A 76 -5.44 0.04 -1.49
CA LEU A 76 -6.53 0.20 -0.53
C LEU A 76 -7.68 -0.77 -0.84
N ASP A 77 -7.98 -0.97 -2.13
CA ASP A 77 -9.01 -1.93 -2.56
C ASP A 77 -8.64 -3.36 -2.14
N HIS A 78 -7.39 -3.76 -2.29
CA HIS A 78 -6.93 -5.08 -1.87
C HIS A 78 -6.88 -5.24 -0.35
N LEU A 79 -6.49 -4.21 0.38
CA LEU A 79 -6.54 -4.25 1.85
C LEU A 79 -7.97 -4.48 2.35
N THR A 80 -8.93 -3.85 1.72
CA THR A 80 -10.35 -4.02 2.05
C THR A 80 -10.85 -5.40 1.62
N LYS A 81 -10.53 -5.81 0.39
CA LYS A 81 -10.94 -7.11 -0.16
C LYS A 81 -10.41 -8.27 0.67
N MET A 82 -9.18 -8.18 1.12
CA MET A 82 -8.53 -9.23 1.92
C MET A 82 -8.86 -9.13 3.42
N ASN A 83 -9.76 -8.22 3.78
CA ASN A 83 -10.21 -8.00 5.17
C ASN A 83 -9.08 -7.60 6.14
N VAL A 84 -8.05 -6.94 5.65
CA VAL A 84 -7.01 -6.34 6.50
C VAL A 84 -7.57 -5.11 7.19
N ILE A 85 -8.30 -4.29 6.44
CA ILE A 85 -9.07 -3.16 6.96
C ILE A 85 -10.54 -3.38 6.63
N ASN A 86 -11.43 -2.82 7.44
CA ASN A 86 -12.88 -2.94 7.20
C ASN A 86 -13.32 -2.11 5.97
N ASP A 87 -12.78 -0.91 5.85
CA ASP A 87 -13.17 0.06 4.84
C ASP A 87 -12.07 1.12 4.71
N ASP A 88 -11.89 1.70 3.52
CA ASP A 88 -10.94 2.80 3.33
C ASP A 88 -11.29 4.01 4.21
N ALA A 89 -12.56 4.15 4.62
CA ALA A 89 -12.96 5.19 5.57
C ALA A 89 -12.27 5.06 6.94
N ASN A 90 -11.69 3.91 7.25
CA ASN A 90 -10.89 3.70 8.45
C ASN A 90 -9.48 4.32 8.35
N VAL A 91 -9.06 4.70 7.16
CA VAL A 91 -7.76 5.35 6.96
C VAL A 91 -7.90 6.83 7.24
N PHE A 92 -7.34 7.27 8.36
CA PHE A 92 -7.40 8.66 8.82
C PHE A 92 -6.19 9.48 8.39
N GLU A 93 -5.07 8.80 8.11
CA GLU A 93 -3.85 9.44 7.65
C GLU A 93 -3.21 8.57 6.58
N LEU A 94 -2.86 9.18 5.44
CA LEU A 94 -2.27 8.46 4.33
C LEU A 94 -1.11 9.27 3.77
N LYS A 95 0.08 8.68 3.82
CA LYS A 95 1.27 9.24 3.18
C LYS A 95 1.66 8.34 2.02
N ILE A 96 1.85 8.91 0.85
CA ILE A 96 2.19 8.18 -0.37
C ILE A 96 3.41 8.85 -0.99
N THR A 97 4.43 8.07 -1.32
CA THR A 97 5.65 8.57 -1.93
C THR A 97 6.08 7.67 -3.08
N LYS A 98 6.52 8.26 -4.18
CA LYS A 98 7.21 7.55 -5.27
C LYS A 98 8.69 7.78 -5.18
N TYR A 99 9.47 6.73 -5.42
CA TYR A 99 10.91 6.79 -5.52
C TYR A 99 11.37 6.15 -6.81
N PRO A 100 12.27 6.79 -7.56
CA PRO A 100 12.90 6.13 -8.69
C PRO A 100 13.87 5.06 -8.21
N THR A 101 13.98 3.97 -8.96
CA THR A 101 14.98 2.94 -8.67
C THR A 101 15.55 2.39 -9.97
N ASP A 102 16.82 2.06 -9.95
CA ASP A 102 17.47 1.30 -11.02
C ASP A 102 17.60 -0.17 -10.66
N GLY A 103 17.14 -0.53 -9.47
CA GLY A 103 17.10 -1.90 -8.97
C GLY A 103 15.70 -2.46 -8.97
N GLU A 104 15.39 -3.24 -7.95
CA GLU A 104 14.12 -3.92 -7.81
C GLU A 104 12.98 -2.96 -7.52
N GLN A 105 11.86 -3.14 -8.23
CA GLN A 105 10.63 -2.40 -7.97
C GLN A 105 9.86 -3.06 -6.83
N LEU A 106 9.28 -2.25 -5.96
CA LEU A 106 8.49 -2.77 -4.85
C LEU A 106 7.57 -1.71 -4.26
N LEU A 107 6.55 -2.18 -3.57
CA LEU A 107 5.71 -1.38 -2.69
C LEU A 107 6.09 -1.73 -1.26
N HIS A 108 6.41 -0.73 -0.45
CA HIS A 108 6.64 -0.88 0.99
C HIS A 108 5.50 -0.19 1.73
N ILE A 109 4.77 -0.94 2.55
CA ILE A 109 3.65 -0.41 3.32
C ILE A 109 3.90 -0.60 4.80
N GLU A 110 3.66 0.47 5.56
CA GLU A 110 3.60 0.43 7.02
C GLU A 110 2.26 0.97 7.47
N ALA A 111 1.70 0.39 8.50
CA ALA A 111 0.45 0.86 9.08
C ALA A 111 0.54 0.91 10.60
N TRP A 112 -0.09 1.92 11.18
CA TRP A 112 -0.17 2.14 12.62
C TRP A 112 -1.60 2.47 13.02
N GLU A 113 -1.91 2.28 14.30
CA GLU A 113 -3.09 2.92 14.85
C GLU A 113 -2.95 4.44 14.69
N TRP A 114 -4.04 5.09 14.34
CA TRP A 114 -4.08 6.54 14.33
C TRP A 114 -4.70 7.02 15.65
N ILE A 115 -4.04 7.94 16.31
CA ILE A 115 -4.48 8.49 17.57
C ILE A 115 -4.62 10.02 17.44
N ALA A 116 -5.76 10.55 17.89
CA ALA A 116 -5.97 11.99 17.87
C ALA A 116 -4.92 12.68 18.74
N ASN A 117 -4.37 13.77 18.22
CA ASN A 117 -3.25 14.46 18.85
C ASN A 117 -3.71 15.31 20.03
N GLY A 118 -3.28 14.94 21.23
CA GLY A 118 -3.34 15.81 22.41
C GLY A 118 -4.69 15.98 23.07
N ASN A 119 -5.69 15.22 22.69
CA ASN A 119 -7.02 15.41 23.30
C ASN A 119 -7.78 14.11 23.38
#